data_9deb4282f4abab38b253402cc3e16489
#
_entry.id   9deb4282f4abab38b253402cc3e16489
#
_cell.length_a   1.000
_cell.length_b   1.000
_cell.length_c   1.000
_cell.angle_alpha   90.00
_cell.angle_beta   90.00
_cell.angle_gamma   90.00
#
_symmetry.space_group_name_H-M   'P 1'
#
loop_
_entity.id
_entity.type
_entity.pdbx_description
1 polymer ?
#
loop_
_entity_poly.entity_id
_entity_poly.type
_entity_poly.pdbx_seq_one_letter_code
_entity_poly.pdbx_strand_id
1 'polypeptide(L)'
;MLIATVFSAIVIVLILGVMLLAGKKYEDYIEEYKADFQLLFMAPTSLYLIDKLDLMKRFSGQLVVLQQRIAILYSGKNIPQYTKMFIAQIISVILISLLGGSIFYFLAGQDPVLLIMALILATFIPTLSIKNIDKKVEKRKQDIIYELPEFASKVALLVNAGETVQEAMIHCTTMKGEDKNPLYIELNEAMGKIKNGESFGYVMEDFSKRCGVQEVSIFTTTILLNYRRGGGELALSLRELSGDLWEKRKAISKIRGEEASSKLIFPMILMFMAILLIMAFPAIKLLG
;
A
#
# COMPACT_ATOMS: atom_id res chain seq x y z
N MET A 1 -35.78 -7.33 -21.10
CA MET A 1 -34.81 -8.07 -21.91
C MET A 1 -34.15 -7.19 -22.98
N LEU A 2 -34.87 -6.56 -23.88
CA LEU A 2 -34.33 -5.79 -25.00
C LEU A 2 -33.37 -4.66 -24.57
N ILE A 3 -33.67 -3.96 -23.48
CA ILE A 3 -32.79 -2.89 -22.92
C ILE A 3 -31.46 -3.48 -22.42
N ALA A 4 -31.48 -4.63 -21.77
CA ALA A 4 -30.27 -5.27 -21.23
C ALA A 4 -29.37 -5.82 -22.37
N THR A 5 -29.97 -6.37 -23.44
CA THR A 5 -29.21 -6.84 -24.62
C THR A 5 -28.57 -5.67 -25.37
N VAL A 6 -29.28 -4.57 -25.58
CA VAL A 6 -28.74 -3.36 -26.23
C VAL A 6 -27.62 -2.77 -25.37
N PHE A 7 -27.81 -2.66 -24.05
CA PHE A 7 -26.78 -2.16 -23.15
C PHE A 7 -25.51 -3.00 -23.16
N SER A 8 -25.62 -4.33 -23.06
CA SER A 8 -24.46 -5.24 -23.09
C SER A 8 -23.75 -5.21 -24.44
N ALA A 9 -24.46 -5.13 -25.55
CA ALA A 9 -23.86 -5.00 -26.87
C ALA A 9 -23.09 -3.67 -27.03
N ILE A 10 -23.67 -2.56 -26.56
CA ILE A 10 -23.00 -1.25 -26.57
C ILE A 10 -21.72 -1.26 -25.70
N VAL A 11 -21.77 -1.86 -24.51
CA VAL A 11 -20.59 -1.97 -23.62
C VAL A 11 -19.49 -2.76 -24.31
N ILE A 12 -19.78 -3.92 -24.93
CA ILE A 12 -18.79 -4.73 -25.64
C ILE A 12 -18.18 -3.94 -26.80
N VAL A 13 -18.99 -3.32 -27.65
CA VAL A 13 -18.51 -2.56 -28.82
C VAL A 13 -17.66 -1.36 -28.39
N LEU A 14 -18.07 -0.63 -27.34
CA LEU A 14 -17.32 0.50 -26.79
C LEU A 14 -15.95 0.06 -26.26
N ILE A 15 -15.90 -1.00 -25.47
CA ILE A 15 -14.63 -1.46 -24.86
C ILE A 15 -13.70 -2.01 -25.93
N LEU A 16 -14.20 -2.80 -26.90
CA LEU A 16 -13.40 -3.30 -28.03
C LEU A 16 -12.93 -2.16 -28.91
N GLY A 17 -13.77 -1.16 -29.19
CA GLY A 17 -13.40 0.04 -29.95
C GLY A 17 -12.27 0.83 -29.28
N VAL A 18 -12.36 1.04 -27.97
CA VAL A 18 -11.30 1.74 -27.20
C VAL A 18 -10.03 0.87 -27.14
N MET A 19 -10.15 -0.45 -27.05
CA MET A 19 -9.01 -1.36 -27.06
C MET A 19 -8.22 -1.31 -28.40
N LEU A 20 -8.93 -1.22 -29.52
CA LEU A 20 -8.32 -1.06 -30.85
C LEU A 20 -7.66 0.32 -31.01
N LEU A 21 -8.26 1.38 -30.45
CA LEU A 21 -7.73 2.75 -30.50
C LEU A 21 -6.54 2.97 -29.57
N ALA A 22 -6.49 2.26 -28.45
CA ALA A 22 -5.39 2.37 -27.49
C ALA A 22 -4.06 1.84 -28.04
N GLY A 23 -4.10 0.83 -28.93
CA GLY A 23 -2.94 0.28 -29.65
C GLY A 23 -1.73 0.02 -28.77
N LYS A 24 -0.54 0.07 -29.39
CA LYS A 24 0.76 -0.13 -28.71
C LYS A 24 1.35 1.13 -28.05
N LYS A 25 0.60 2.24 -28.03
CA LYS A 25 1.11 3.56 -27.60
C LYS A 25 1.67 3.58 -26.17
N TYR A 26 1.24 2.66 -25.30
CA TYR A 26 1.57 2.66 -23.88
C TYR A 26 2.41 1.44 -23.46
N GLU A 27 2.94 0.64 -24.41
CA GLU A 27 3.73 -0.56 -24.09
C GLU A 27 4.98 -0.22 -23.26
N ASP A 28 5.78 0.76 -23.68
CA ASP A 28 7.00 1.18 -22.97
C ASP A 28 6.70 1.68 -21.54
N TYR A 29 5.61 2.44 -21.42
CA TYR A 29 5.17 2.94 -20.11
C TYR A 29 4.71 1.82 -19.18
N ILE A 30 4.04 0.81 -19.71
CA ILE A 30 3.56 -0.36 -18.95
C ILE A 30 4.74 -1.24 -18.54
N GLU A 31 5.74 -1.41 -19.40
CA GLU A 31 6.91 -2.24 -19.13
C GLU A 31 7.75 -1.70 -17.97
N GLU A 32 7.88 -0.38 -17.86
CA GLU A 32 8.57 0.30 -16.75
C GLU A 32 7.94 0.01 -15.38
N TYR A 33 6.59 -0.12 -15.31
CA TYR A 33 5.84 -0.30 -14.06
C TYR A 33 5.33 -1.74 -13.82
N LYS A 34 5.72 -2.69 -14.68
CA LYS A 34 5.23 -4.08 -14.67
C LYS A 34 5.47 -4.82 -13.36
N ALA A 35 6.53 -4.47 -12.64
CA ALA A 35 6.90 -5.15 -11.38
C ALA A 35 5.92 -4.87 -10.23
N ASP A 36 5.27 -3.71 -10.22
CA ASP A 36 4.48 -3.21 -9.09
C ASP A 36 2.95 -3.36 -9.29
N PHE A 37 2.49 -3.61 -10.55
CA PHE A 37 1.07 -3.64 -10.90
C PHE A 37 0.63 -4.94 -11.56
N GLN A 38 -0.61 -5.36 -11.27
CA GLN A 38 -1.26 -6.53 -11.86
C GLN A 38 -2.27 -6.07 -12.94
N LEU A 39 -2.72 -7.00 -13.82
CA LEU A 39 -3.74 -6.74 -14.85
C LEU A 39 -3.30 -5.81 -15.99
N LEU A 40 -2.08 -5.98 -16.47
CA LEU A 40 -1.49 -5.18 -17.55
C LEU A 40 -2.19 -5.33 -18.90
N PHE A 41 -2.98 -6.39 -19.12
CA PHE A 41 -3.66 -6.67 -20.39
C PHE A 41 -4.63 -5.54 -20.81
N MET A 42 -5.37 -4.96 -19.86
CA MET A 42 -6.29 -3.83 -20.11
C MET A 42 -5.69 -2.45 -19.81
N ALA A 43 -4.42 -2.40 -19.39
CA ALA A 43 -3.75 -1.15 -19.02
C ALA A 43 -3.69 -0.13 -20.19
N PRO A 44 -3.40 -0.52 -21.45
CA PRO A 44 -3.39 0.42 -22.58
C PRO A 44 -4.75 1.13 -22.74
N THR A 45 -5.84 0.35 -22.63
CA THR A 45 -7.22 0.85 -22.78
C THR A 45 -7.58 1.84 -21.69
N SER A 46 -7.24 1.52 -20.44
CA SER A 46 -7.52 2.38 -19.30
C SER A 46 -6.65 3.65 -19.29
N LEU A 47 -5.38 3.57 -19.68
CA LEU A 47 -4.50 4.74 -19.83
C LEU A 47 -5.01 5.69 -20.94
N TYR A 48 -5.46 5.15 -22.06
CA TYR A 48 -6.07 5.94 -23.14
C TYR A 48 -7.33 6.69 -22.64
N LEU A 49 -8.19 6.03 -21.85
CA LEU A 49 -9.37 6.64 -21.24
C LEU A 49 -9.00 7.76 -20.27
N ILE A 50 -7.98 7.56 -19.43
CA ILE A 50 -7.49 8.56 -18.47
C ILE A 50 -7.01 9.81 -19.21
N ASP A 51 -6.25 9.65 -20.29
CA ASP A 51 -5.71 10.76 -21.05
C ASP A 51 -6.78 11.48 -21.88
N LYS A 52 -7.72 10.74 -22.50
CA LYS A 52 -8.79 11.32 -23.32
C LYS A 52 -9.83 12.08 -22.49
N LEU A 53 -10.11 11.63 -21.27
CA LEU A 53 -11.10 12.25 -20.38
C LEU A 53 -10.46 13.25 -19.39
N ASP A 54 -9.14 13.48 -19.48
CA ASP A 54 -8.37 14.34 -18.56
C ASP A 54 -8.70 14.07 -17.07
N LEU A 55 -8.88 12.78 -16.71
CA LEU A 55 -9.34 12.37 -15.37
C LEU A 55 -8.41 12.86 -14.26
N MET A 56 -7.11 12.94 -14.53
CA MET A 56 -6.12 13.45 -13.57
C MET A 56 -6.37 14.92 -13.19
N LYS A 57 -6.78 15.75 -14.13
CA LYS A 57 -7.09 17.17 -13.88
C LYS A 57 -8.45 17.33 -13.22
N ARG A 58 -9.44 16.58 -13.70
CA ARG A 58 -10.84 16.69 -13.24
C ARG A 58 -11.04 16.27 -11.79
N PHE A 59 -10.27 15.26 -11.34
CA PHE A 59 -10.33 14.73 -9.97
C PHE A 59 -9.13 15.15 -9.11
N SER A 60 -8.40 16.20 -9.48
CA SER A 60 -7.16 16.62 -8.81
C SER A 60 -7.28 16.73 -7.28
N GLY A 61 -8.37 17.27 -6.75
CA GLY A 61 -8.60 17.42 -5.31
C GLY A 61 -8.72 16.09 -4.56
N GLN A 62 -9.38 15.09 -5.14
CA GLN A 62 -9.51 13.75 -4.54
C GLN A 62 -8.22 12.93 -4.70
N LEU A 63 -7.48 13.20 -5.78
CA LEU A 63 -6.22 12.52 -6.08
C LEU A 63 -5.07 12.93 -5.15
N VAL A 64 -5.11 14.12 -4.55
CA VAL A 64 -4.08 14.58 -3.59
C VAL A 64 -3.91 13.58 -2.44
N VAL A 65 -5.02 13.13 -1.85
CA VAL A 65 -4.98 12.14 -0.75
C VAL A 65 -4.40 10.81 -1.22
N LEU A 66 -4.78 10.35 -2.43
CA LEU A 66 -4.24 9.14 -3.02
C LEU A 66 -2.74 9.27 -3.33
N GLN A 67 -2.32 10.42 -3.88
CA GLN A 67 -0.92 10.73 -4.15
C GLN A 67 -0.07 10.71 -2.87
N GLN A 68 -0.57 11.27 -1.76
CA GLN A 68 0.11 11.22 -0.47
C GLN A 68 0.30 9.78 0.03
N ARG A 69 -0.71 8.92 -0.13
CA ARG A 69 -0.62 7.50 0.24
C ARG A 69 0.38 6.73 -0.64
N ILE A 70 0.35 6.99 -1.94
CA ILE A 70 1.29 6.41 -2.91
C ILE A 70 2.71 6.91 -2.65
N ALA A 71 2.88 8.19 -2.30
CA ALA A 71 4.18 8.76 -1.93
C ALA A 71 4.82 8.04 -0.74
N ILE A 72 4.02 7.68 0.26
CA ILE A 72 4.50 6.90 1.41
C ILE A 72 4.91 5.49 0.98
N LEU A 73 4.18 4.83 0.07
CA LEU A 73 4.47 3.45 -0.35
C LEU A 73 5.67 3.32 -1.30
N TYR A 74 5.80 4.28 -2.21
CA TYR A 74 6.76 4.26 -3.31
C TYR A 74 7.70 5.46 -3.24
N SER A 75 8.26 5.74 -2.04
CA SER A 75 9.17 6.86 -1.82
C SER A 75 10.35 6.85 -2.80
N GLY A 76 10.68 8.02 -3.35
CA GLY A 76 11.75 8.17 -4.33
C GLY A 76 11.36 7.91 -5.79
N LYS A 77 10.15 7.44 -6.09
CA LYS A 77 9.66 7.19 -7.46
C LYS A 77 8.74 8.33 -7.94
N ASN A 78 8.51 8.40 -9.26
CA ASN A 78 7.63 9.40 -9.89
C ASN A 78 6.15 9.26 -9.44
N ILE A 79 5.77 9.89 -8.33
CA ILE A 79 4.45 9.79 -7.68
C ILE A 79 3.28 10.01 -8.66
N PRO A 80 3.29 11.04 -9.55
CA PRO A 80 2.19 11.25 -10.49
C PRO A 80 1.98 10.07 -11.45
N GLN A 81 3.07 9.45 -11.90
CA GLN A 81 3.03 8.30 -12.81
C GLN A 81 2.51 7.04 -12.11
N TYR A 82 2.97 6.78 -10.87
CA TYR A 82 2.44 5.69 -10.04
C TYR A 82 0.95 5.87 -9.74
N THR A 83 0.52 7.10 -9.47
CA THR A 83 -0.91 7.41 -9.27
C THR A 83 -1.72 7.13 -10.53
N LYS A 84 -1.20 7.52 -11.71
CA LYS A 84 -1.83 7.26 -13.00
C LYS A 84 -1.97 5.76 -13.27
N MET A 85 -0.92 4.97 -12.99
CA MET A 85 -0.94 3.51 -13.12
C MET A 85 -1.94 2.85 -12.17
N PHE A 86 -2.03 3.32 -10.93
CA PHE A 86 -3.00 2.80 -9.98
C PHE A 86 -4.44 3.06 -10.40
N ILE A 87 -4.74 4.26 -10.91
CA ILE A 87 -6.07 4.58 -11.47
C ILE A 87 -6.33 3.75 -12.72
N ALA A 88 -5.33 3.54 -13.58
CA ALA A 88 -5.45 2.68 -14.74
C ALA A 88 -5.78 1.23 -14.33
N GLN A 89 -5.19 0.72 -13.27
CA GLN A 89 -5.52 -0.60 -12.73
C GLN A 89 -6.97 -0.68 -12.24
N ILE A 90 -7.46 0.34 -11.52
CA ILE A 90 -8.86 0.41 -11.07
C ILE A 90 -9.81 0.39 -12.26
N ILE A 91 -9.56 1.23 -13.27
CA ILE A 91 -10.39 1.29 -14.49
C ILE A 91 -10.33 -0.03 -15.24
N SER A 92 -9.16 -0.67 -15.34
CA SER A 92 -9.00 -2.00 -15.97
C SER A 92 -9.89 -3.05 -15.30
N VAL A 93 -9.95 -3.06 -13.98
CA VAL A 93 -10.81 -3.99 -13.23
C VAL A 93 -12.29 -3.74 -13.53
N ILE A 94 -12.71 -2.49 -13.58
CA ILE A 94 -14.08 -2.11 -13.93
C ILE A 94 -14.42 -2.59 -15.35
N LEU A 95 -13.52 -2.33 -16.32
CA LEU A 95 -13.71 -2.75 -17.71
C LEU A 95 -13.78 -4.27 -17.86
N ILE A 96 -12.90 -5.01 -17.18
CA ILE A 96 -12.90 -6.49 -17.18
C ILE A 96 -14.20 -7.03 -16.58
N SER A 97 -14.66 -6.44 -15.46
CA SER A 97 -15.90 -6.84 -14.81
C SER A 97 -17.14 -6.63 -15.72
N LEU A 98 -17.19 -5.47 -16.39
CA LEU A 98 -18.28 -5.15 -17.32
C LEU A 98 -18.23 -6.02 -18.58
N LEU A 99 -17.04 -6.24 -19.15
CA LEU A 99 -16.87 -7.15 -20.31
C LEU A 99 -17.26 -8.58 -19.96
N GLY A 100 -16.73 -9.11 -18.85
CA GLY A 100 -17.03 -10.46 -18.38
C GLY A 100 -18.52 -10.64 -18.14
N GLY A 101 -19.15 -9.71 -17.43
CA GLY A 101 -20.59 -9.75 -17.19
C GLY A 101 -21.43 -9.67 -18.45
N SER A 102 -21.02 -8.86 -19.43
CA SER A 102 -21.72 -8.76 -20.71
C SER A 102 -21.59 -10.04 -21.55
N ILE A 103 -20.41 -10.67 -21.56
CA ILE A 103 -20.18 -11.94 -22.26
C ILE A 103 -20.99 -13.07 -21.60
N PHE A 104 -20.94 -13.18 -20.25
CA PHE A 104 -21.71 -14.19 -19.52
C PHE A 104 -23.20 -14.03 -19.69
N TYR A 105 -23.71 -12.78 -19.77
CA TYR A 105 -25.11 -12.51 -20.08
C TYR A 105 -25.57 -13.16 -21.39
N PHE A 106 -24.76 -13.07 -22.46
CA PHE A 106 -25.09 -13.71 -23.74
C PHE A 106 -24.96 -15.23 -23.71
N LEU A 107 -23.97 -15.78 -22.99
CA LEU A 107 -23.73 -17.22 -22.91
C LEU A 107 -24.79 -17.96 -22.06
N ALA A 108 -25.30 -17.31 -21.01
CA ALA A 108 -26.26 -17.92 -20.07
C ALA A 108 -27.72 -17.66 -20.42
N GLY A 109 -28.06 -17.42 -21.67
CA GLY A 109 -29.44 -17.29 -22.11
C GLY A 109 -30.10 -15.95 -21.79
N GLN A 110 -29.32 -14.88 -21.68
CA GLN A 110 -29.79 -13.50 -21.46
C GLN A 110 -30.44 -13.26 -20.08
N ASP A 111 -29.91 -13.91 -19.06
CA ASP A 111 -30.39 -13.71 -17.68
C ASP A 111 -29.91 -12.35 -17.13
N PRO A 112 -30.78 -11.38 -16.81
CA PRO A 112 -30.42 -10.05 -16.33
C PRO A 112 -29.71 -10.06 -14.97
N VAL A 113 -29.82 -11.12 -14.18
CA VAL A 113 -29.17 -11.28 -12.88
C VAL A 113 -27.65 -11.19 -13.05
N LEU A 114 -27.08 -11.72 -14.13
CA LEU A 114 -25.64 -11.68 -14.40
C LEU A 114 -25.11 -10.28 -14.66
N LEU A 115 -25.88 -9.41 -15.32
CA LEU A 115 -25.52 -8.01 -15.51
C LEU A 115 -25.54 -7.23 -14.19
N ILE A 116 -26.54 -7.50 -13.33
CA ILE A 116 -26.62 -6.88 -12.00
C ILE A 116 -25.40 -7.31 -11.16
N MET A 117 -25.05 -8.60 -11.18
CA MET A 117 -23.84 -9.09 -10.50
C MET A 117 -22.57 -8.41 -11.03
N ALA A 118 -22.43 -8.23 -12.34
CA ALA A 118 -21.27 -7.55 -12.93
C ALA A 118 -21.18 -6.08 -12.49
N LEU A 119 -22.30 -5.36 -12.40
CA LEU A 119 -22.35 -3.99 -11.89
C LEU A 119 -21.98 -3.91 -10.40
N ILE A 120 -22.44 -4.85 -9.59
CA ILE A 120 -22.06 -4.96 -8.18
C ILE A 120 -20.55 -5.20 -8.06
N LEU A 121 -19.98 -6.13 -8.83
CA LEU A 121 -18.54 -6.40 -8.84
C LEU A 121 -17.74 -5.20 -9.34
N ALA A 122 -18.21 -4.52 -10.38
CA ALA A 122 -17.56 -3.32 -10.93
C ALA A 122 -17.46 -2.15 -9.94
N THR A 123 -18.37 -2.07 -8.95
CA THR A 123 -18.32 -1.06 -7.88
C THR A 123 -17.59 -1.56 -6.63
N PHE A 124 -17.72 -2.83 -6.30
CA PHE A 124 -17.17 -3.42 -5.08
C PHE A 124 -15.65 -3.61 -5.15
N ILE A 125 -15.10 -4.13 -6.25
CA ILE A 125 -13.67 -4.40 -6.39
C ILE A 125 -12.81 -3.13 -6.31
N PRO A 126 -13.14 -2.01 -6.97
CA PRO A 126 -12.40 -0.75 -6.80
C PRO A 126 -12.35 -0.24 -5.36
N THR A 127 -13.45 -0.35 -4.63
CA THR A 127 -13.48 0.08 -3.22
C THR A 127 -12.56 -0.77 -2.34
N LEU A 128 -12.48 -2.07 -2.62
CA LEU A 128 -11.51 -2.97 -1.97
C LEU A 128 -10.05 -2.61 -2.32
N SER A 129 -9.79 -2.25 -3.57
CA SER A 129 -8.44 -1.86 -4.03
C SER A 129 -7.93 -0.61 -3.32
N ILE A 130 -8.77 0.38 -3.11
CA ILE A 130 -8.44 1.59 -2.36
C ILE A 130 -8.18 1.25 -0.88
N LYS A 131 -9.04 0.45 -0.24
CA LYS A 131 -8.84 -0.01 1.13
C LYS A 131 -7.56 -0.84 1.32
N ASN A 132 -7.15 -1.58 0.28
CA ASN A 132 -5.91 -2.35 0.32
C ASN A 132 -4.67 -1.45 0.34
N ILE A 133 -4.70 -0.28 -0.34
CA ILE A 133 -3.63 0.72 -0.21
C ILE A 133 -3.55 1.21 1.23
N ASP A 134 -4.67 1.55 1.85
CA ASP A 134 -4.68 2.03 3.23
C ASP A 134 -4.06 1.02 4.19
N LYS A 135 -4.41 -0.26 4.02
CA LYS A 135 -3.81 -1.35 4.81
C LYS A 135 -2.30 -1.49 4.55
N LYS A 136 -1.84 -1.32 3.30
CA LYS A 136 -0.41 -1.37 2.98
C LYS A 136 0.36 -0.19 3.60
N VAL A 137 -0.21 1.02 3.55
CA VAL A 137 0.37 2.22 4.18
C VAL A 137 0.46 2.03 5.69
N GLU A 138 -0.62 1.58 6.31
CA GLU A 138 -0.65 1.35 7.75
C GLU A 138 0.35 0.26 8.18
N LYS A 139 0.42 -0.84 7.45
CA LYS A 139 1.41 -1.88 7.69
C LYS A 139 2.83 -1.34 7.56
N ARG A 140 3.14 -0.55 6.52
CA ARG A 140 4.46 0.07 6.34
C ARG A 140 4.81 0.98 7.54
N LYS A 141 3.87 1.81 7.98
CA LYS A 141 4.07 2.66 9.17
C LYS A 141 4.35 1.85 10.43
N GLN A 142 3.57 0.80 10.66
CA GLN A 142 3.77 -0.10 11.80
C GLN A 142 5.11 -0.84 11.73
N ASP A 143 5.57 -1.25 10.54
CA ASP A 143 6.86 -1.90 10.37
C ASP A 143 8.01 -0.93 10.69
N ILE A 144 7.88 0.35 10.32
CA ILE A 144 8.83 1.42 10.67
C ILE A 144 8.86 1.63 12.20
N ILE A 145 7.68 1.82 12.83
CA ILE A 145 7.59 2.05 14.28
C ILE A 145 8.13 0.84 15.06
N TYR A 146 7.97 -0.35 14.52
CA TYR A 146 8.43 -1.57 15.17
C TYR A 146 9.96 -1.66 15.27
N GLU A 147 10.69 -1.23 14.24
CA GLU A 147 12.16 -1.27 14.20
C GLU A 147 12.83 -0.01 14.79
N LEU A 148 12.13 1.11 14.81
CA LEU A 148 12.68 2.40 15.24
C LEU A 148 13.26 2.40 16.67
N PRO A 149 12.67 1.74 17.69
CA PRO A 149 13.22 1.71 19.04
C PRO A 149 14.60 1.07 19.11
N GLU A 150 14.80 -0.02 18.41
CA GLU A 150 16.08 -0.73 18.34
C GLU A 150 17.14 0.14 17.68
N PHE A 151 16.79 0.78 16.56
CA PHE A 151 17.69 1.70 15.86
C PHE A 151 18.07 2.89 16.75
N ALA A 152 17.09 3.55 17.38
CA ALA A 152 17.33 4.69 18.26
C ALA A 152 18.21 4.32 19.47
N SER A 153 17.98 3.15 20.07
CA SER A 153 18.80 2.63 21.18
C SER A 153 20.26 2.40 20.77
N LYS A 154 20.49 1.83 19.60
CA LYS A 154 21.83 1.57 19.07
C LYS A 154 22.57 2.89 18.77
N VAL A 155 21.90 3.85 18.13
CA VAL A 155 22.47 5.19 17.88
C VAL A 155 22.82 5.86 19.20
N ALA A 156 21.92 5.83 20.22
CA ALA A 156 22.20 6.39 21.54
C ALA A 156 23.44 5.77 22.20
N LEU A 157 23.60 4.43 22.08
CA LEU A 157 24.73 3.71 22.62
C LEU A 157 26.06 4.14 21.97
N LEU A 158 26.13 4.22 20.65
CA LEU A 158 27.32 4.61 19.92
C LEU A 158 27.69 6.08 20.14
N VAL A 159 26.70 6.97 20.20
CA VAL A 159 26.92 8.39 20.55
C VAL A 159 27.45 8.52 21.97
N ASN A 160 26.91 7.73 22.93
CA ASN A 160 27.42 7.72 24.31
C ASN A 160 28.84 7.14 24.40
N ALA A 161 29.23 6.27 23.46
CA ALA A 161 30.60 5.75 23.33
C ALA A 161 31.58 6.75 22.67
N GLY A 162 31.09 7.91 22.19
CA GLY A 162 31.91 8.98 21.64
C GLY A 162 31.87 9.10 20.11
N GLU A 163 31.08 8.28 19.40
CA GLU A 163 30.88 8.46 17.97
C GLU A 163 30.06 9.71 17.67
N THR A 164 30.30 10.34 16.52
CA THR A 164 29.41 11.39 16.03
C THR A 164 28.06 10.79 15.64
N VAL A 165 26.98 11.58 15.71
CA VAL A 165 25.63 11.13 15.34
C VAL A 165 25.58 10.57 13.93
N GLN A 166 26.28 11.22 12.98
CA GLN A 166 26.35 10.80 11.59
C GLN A 166 27.03 9.42 11.47
N GLU A 167 28.18 9.25 12.11
CA GLU A 167 28.91 7.98 12.12
C GLU A 167 28.10 6.87 12.77
N ALA A 168 27.49 7.14 13.94
CA ALA A 168 26.64 6.21 14.64
C ALA A 168 25.44 5.73 13.78
N MET A 169 24.77 6.66 13.08
CA MET A 169 23.66 6.31 12.18
C MET A 169 24.14 5.50 10.96
N ILE A 170 25.25 5.87 10.36
CA ILE A 170 25.87 5.13 9.23
C ILE A 170 26.26 3.73 9.71
N HIS A 171 26.88 3.62 10.88
CA HIS A 171 27.32 2.35 11.46
C HIS A 171 26.13 1.43 11.72
N CYS A 172 25.08 1.90 12.42
CA CYS A 172 23.86 1.14 12.68
C CYS A 172 23.16 0.67 11.41
N THR A 173 23.13 1.51 10.37
CA THR A 173 22.50 1.19 9.10
C THR A 173 23.29 0.12 8.34
N THR A 174 24.63 0.25 8.32
CA THR A 174 25.53 -0.70 7.64
C THR A 174 25.52 -2.09 8.32
N MET A 175 25.42 -2.15 9.64
CA MET A 175 25.35 -3.42 10.39
C MET A 175 24.12 -4.25 10.04
N LYS A 176 23.00 -3.63 9.65
CA LYS A 176 21.77 -4.33 9.27
C LYS A 176 21.78 -4.78 7.80
N GLY A 177 22.66 -4.23 6.97
CA GLY A 177 22.83 -4.60 5.56
C GLY A 177 21.60 -4.31 4.69
N GLU A 178 21.30 -5.20 3.75
CA GLU A 178 20.14 -5.12 2.85
C GLU A 178 18.86 -5.63 3.51
N ASP A 179 18.46 -5.05 4.64
CA ASP A 179 17.18 -5.39 5.28
C ASP A 179 16.01 -4.84 4.43
N LYS A 180 15.01 -5.69 4.18
CA LYS A 180 13.79 -5.32 3.44
C LYS A 180 12.80 -4.50 4.27
N ASN A 181 13.13 -4.21 5.54
CA ASN A 181 12.27 -3.37 6.37
C ASN A 181 12.24 -1.94 5.82
N PRO A 182 11.05 -1.32 5.71
CA PRO A 182 10.89 0.04 5.19
C PRO A 182 11.78 1.09 5.90
N LEU A 183 12.02 0.96 7.21
CA LEU A 183 12.89 1.87 7.94
C LEU A 183 14.32 1.84 7.39
N TYR A 184 14.89 0.63 7.20
CA TYR A 184 16.27 0.49 6.74
C TYR A 184 16.45 0.84 5.27
N ILE A 185 15.42 0.64 4.44
CA ILE A 185 15.42 1.11 3.04
C ILE A 185 15.59 2.64 3.01
N GLU A 186 14.78 3.37 3.80
CA GLU A 186 14.85 4.83 3.86
C GLU A 186 16.14 5.34 4.52
N LEU A 187 16.64 4.63 5.56
CA LEU A 187 17.90 4.95 6.19
C LEU A 187 19.08 4.76 5.24
N ASN A 188 19.13 3.66 4.50
CA ASN A 188 20.20 3.40 3.52
C ASN A 188 20.26 4.51 2.47
N GLU A 189 19.12 4.96 1.95
CA GLU A 189 19.06 6.08 1.01
C GLU A 189 19.54 7.37 1.67
N ALA A 190 19.08 7.67 2.90
CA ALA A 190 19.49 8.86 3.64
C ALA A 190 21.00 8.86 3.93
N MET A 191 21.54 7.74 4.42
CA MET A 191 22.98 7.62 4.70
C MET A 191 23.81 7.69 3.41
N GLY A 192 23.31 7.19 2.29
CA GLY A 192 23.93 7.35 0.98
C GLY A 192 24.06 8.83 0.58
N LYS A 193 23.00 9.63 0.75
CA LYS A 193 23.00 11.08 0.49
C LYS A 193 24.01 11.82 1.37
N ILE A 194 24.10 11.46 2.65
CA ILE A 194 25.08 12.05 3.58
C ILE A 194 26.51 11.72 3.15
N LYS A 195 26.77 10.46 2.76
CA LYS A 195 28.10 10.06 2.24
C LYS A 195 28.49 10.82 0.96
N ASN A 196 27.51 11.20 0.16
CA ASN A 196 27.70 12.02 -1.05
C ASN A 196 27.85 13.52 -0.77
N GLY A 197 27.89 13.94 0.53
CA GLY A 197 28.13 15.32 0.93
C GLY A 197 26.89 16.20 1.04
N GLU A 198 25.68 15.63 0.99
CA GLU A 198 24.47 16.41 1.25
C GLU A 198 24.37 16.83 2.72
N SER A 199 23.71 17.96 2.97
CA SER A 199 23.54 18.51 4.32
C SER A 199 22.77 17.54 5.21
N PHE A 200 23.32 17.19 6.38
CA PHE A 200 22.73 16.30 7.35
C PHE A 200 21.29 16.71 7.74
N GLY A 201 21.09 18.01 8.01
CA GLY A 201 19.76 18.52 8.37
C GLY A 201 18.73 18.30 7.27
N TYR A 202 19.09 18.64 6.02
CA TYR A 202 18.22 18.45 4.87
C TYR A 202 17.87 16.96 4.64
N VAL A 203 18.87 16.09 4.70
CA VAL A 203 18.67 14.64 4.51
C VAL A 203 17.79 14.05 5.59
N MET A 204 17.95 14.46 6.85
CA MET A 204 17.13 13.97 7.96
C MET A 204 15.68 14.44 7.86
N GLU A 205 15.45 15.69 7.43
CA GLU A 205 14.08 16.17 7.16
C GLU A 205 13.42 15.41 6.00
N ASP A 206 14.17 15.16 4.91
CA ASP A 206 13.71 14.39 3.77
C ASP A 206 13.38 12.94 4.17
N PHE A 207 14.26 12.30 4.94
CA PHE A 207 14.03 10.97 5.55
C PHE A 207 12.73 10.91 6.35
N SER A 208 12.52 11.90 7.24
CA SER A 208 11.31 11.98 8.05
C SER A 208 10.04 12.10 7.21
N LYS A 209 10.07 12.95 6.16
CA LYS A 209 8.95 13.12 5.23
C LYS A 209 8.65 11.84 4.44
N ARG A 210 9.67 11.12 3.99
CA ARG A 210 9.51 9.87 3.24
C ARG A 210 8.97 8.74 4.10
N CYS A 211 9.38 8.64 5.36
CA CYS A 211 8.81 7.68 6.30
C CYS A 211 7.32 7.95 6.57
N GLY A 212 6.91 9.22 6.65
CA GLY A 212 5.52 9.64 6.89
C GLY A 212 4.94 9.14 8.23
N VAL A 213 5.79 9.03 9.26
CA VAL A 213 5.48 8.50 10.59
C VAL A 213 5.86 9.53 11.64
N GLN A 214 4.95 9.82 12.56
CA GLN A 214 5.16 10.83 13.60
C GLN A 214 6.37 10.51 14.49
N GLU A 215 6.57 9.24 14.84
CA GLU A 215 7.67 8.76 15.65
C GLU A 215 9.03 9.04 15.01
N VAL A 216 9.13 8.89 13.69
CA VAL A 216 10.34 9.25 12.92
C VAL A 216 10.56 10.75 12.93
N SER A 217 9.50 11.56 12.84
CA SER A 217 9.60 13.02 12.92
C SER A 217 10.10 13.46 14.30
N ILE A 218 9.62 12.86 15.37
CA ILE A 218 10.10 13.12 16.73
C ILE A 218 11.58 12.73 16.85
N PHE A 219 11.96 11.53 16.39
CA PHE A 219 13.34 11.05 16.38
C PHE A 219 14.26 12.02 15.60
N THR A 220 13.86 12.41 14.39
CA THR A 220 14.61 13.35 13.56
C THR A 220 14.79 14.71 14.24
N THR A 221 13.71 15.25 14.80
CA THR A 221 13.73 16.54 15.52
C THR A 221 14.64 16.48 16.74
N THR A 222 14.56 15.39 17.53
CA THR A 222 15.43 15.17 18.69
C THR A 222 16.91 15.18 18.27
N ILE A 223 17.24 14.50 17.20
CA ILE A 223 18.60 14.52 16.66
C ILE A 223 19.00 15.93 16.24
N LEU A 224 18.20 16.60 15.41
CA LEU A 224 18.56 17.91 14.83
C LEU A 224 18.71 19.01 15.91
N LEU A 225 17.85 19.00 16.94
CA LEU A 225 17.92 19.94 18.04
C LEU A 225 19.19 19.75 18.90
N ASN A 226 19.60 18.51 19.10
CA ASN A 226 20.72 18.18 19.99
C ASN A 226 22.04 17.98 19.21
N TYR A 227 22.02 17.93 17.88
CA TYR A 227 23.20 17.73 17.02
C TYR A 227 24.33 18.71 17.32
N ARG A 228 24.00 19.96 17.72
CA ARG A 228 24.97 21.04 18.03
C ARG A 228 25.34 21.13 19.52
N ARG A 229 24.61 20.43 20.41
CA ARG A 229 24.77 20.58 21.89
C ARG A 229 25.79 19.63 22.50
N GLY A 230 26.18 18.56 21.80
CA GLY A 230 27.13 17.56 22.28
C GLY A 230 26.52 16.18 22.49
N GLY A 231 27.37 15.15 22.43
CA GLY A 231 26.93 13.74 22.37
C GLY A 231 26.20 13.23 23.60
N GLY A 232 26.58 13.68 24.82
CA GLY A 232 25.99 13.16 26.05
C GLY A 232 24.53 13.54 26.25
N GLU A 233 24.15 14.79 25.97
CA GLU A 233 22.76 15.27 26.08
C GLU A 233 21.87 14.62 25.01
N LEU A 234 22.39 14.44 23.81
CA LEU A 234 21.69 13.72 22.76
C LEU A 234 21.49 12.24 23.10
N ALA A 235 22.51 11.56 23.62
CA ALA A 235 22.40 10.15 24.01
C ALA A 235 21.31 9.93 25.07
N LEU A 236 21.20 10.85 26.05
CA LEU A 236 20.15 10.82 27.06
C LEU A 236 18.77 10.99 26.42
N SER A 237 18.57 12.02 25.59
CA SER A 237 17.30 12.30 24.90
C SER A 237 16.88 11.15 23.99
N LEU A 238 17.82 10.51 23.27
CA LEU A 238 17.53 9.34 22.45
C LEU A 238 17.18 8.12 23.28
N ARG A 239 17.76 7.95 24.47
CA ARG A 239 17.43 6.85 25.37
C ARG A 239 16.02 6.99 25.94
N GLU A 240 15.63 8.20 26.34
CA GLU A 240 14.26 8.48 26.78
C GLU A 240 13.25 8.22 25.66
N LEU A 241 13.50 8.80 24.48
CA LEU A 241 12.66 8.56 23.30
C LEU A 241 12.55 7.07 22.97
N SER A 242 13.67 6.34 23.06
CA SER A 242 13.68 4.90 22.81
C SER A 242 12.76 4.14 23.78
N GLY A 243 12.70 4.55 25.05
CA GLY A 243 11.77 3.99 26.02
C GLY A 243 10.32 4.12 25.59
N ASP A 244 9.91 5.32 25.19
CA ASP A 244 8.55 5.59 24.69
C ASP A 244 8.23 4.78 23.42
N LEU A 245 9.20 4.66 22.52
CA LEU A 245 9.06 3.86 21.30
C LEU A 245 8.92 2.36 21.59
N TRP A 246 9.57 1.83 22.63
CA TRP A 246 9.41 0.45 23.07
C TRP A 246 7.99 0.15 23.57
N GLU A 247 7.36 1.07 24.29
CA GLU A 247 5.96 0.92 24.68
C GLU A 247 5.02 0.88 23.45
N LYS A 248 5.28 1.73 22.44
CA LYS A 248 4.54 1.68 21.18
C LYS A 248 4.76 0.37 20.41
N ARG A 249 6.00 -0.16 20.39
CA ARG A 249 6.30 -1.47 19.80
C ARG A 249 5.50 -2.59 20.49
N LYS A 250 5.40 -2.58 21.82
CA LYS A 250 4.57 -3.53 22.56
C LYS A 250 3.09 -3.44 22.17
N ALA A 251 2.55 -2.22 22.07
CA ALA A 251 1.18 -2.00 21.64
C ALA A 251 0.90 -2.56 20.24
N ILE A 252 1.81 -2.31 19.25
CA ILE A 252 1.71 -2.86 17.90
C ILE A 252 1.78 -4.38 17.92
N SER A 253 2.69 -4.98 18.71
CA SER A 253 2.82 -6.43 18.87
C SER A 253 1.52 -7.05 19.39
N LYS A 254 0.88 -6.40 20.37
CA LYS A 254 -0.41 -6.83 20.91
C LYS A 254 -1.51 -6.78 19.85
N ILE A 255 -1.64 -5.68 19.12
CA ILE A 255 -2.62 -5.54 18.03
C ILE A 255 -2.40 -6.62 16.95
N ARG A 256 -1.16 -6.87 16.54
CA ARG A 256 -0.84 -7.94 15.57
C ARG A 256 -1.21 -9.34 16.10
N GLY A 257 -1.01 -9.59 17.38
CA GLY A 257 -1.43 -10.82 18.05
C GLY A 257 -2.95 -10.99 18.07
N GLU A 258 -3.69 -9.94 18.40
CA GLU A 258 -5.16 -9.92 18.38
C GLU A 258 -5.73 -10.11 16.98
N GLU A 259 -5.14 -9.46 15.96
CA GLU A 259 -5.53 -9.67 14.56
C GLU A 259 -5.29 -11.11 14.09
N ALA A 260 -4.15 -11.71 14.48
CA ALA A 260 -3.85 -13.11 14.16
C ALA A 260 -4.87 -14.05 14.82
N SER A 261 -5.17 -13.84 16.10
CA SER A 261 -6.17 -14.63 16.84
C SER A 261 -7.56 -14.48 16.22
N SER A 262 -7.97 -13.28 15.84
CA SER A 262 -9.26 -13.01 15.19
C SER A 262 -9.40 -13.74 13.85
N LYS A 263 -8.32 -13.87 13.10
CA LYS A 263 -8.33 -14.62 11.81
C LYS A 263 -8.54 -16.12 12.00
N LEU A 264 -8.23 -16.69 13.17
CA LEU A 264 -8.46 -18.10 13.49
C LEU A 264 -9.93 -18.40 13.84
N ILE A 265 -10.71 -17.38 14.21
CA ILE A 265 -12.14 -17.56 14.55
C ILE A 265 -12.92 -18.01 13.31
N PHE A 266 -12.61 -17.49 12.12
CA PHE A 266 -13.34 -17.84 10.89
C PHE A 266 -13.26 -19.33 10.53
N PRO A 267 -12.07 -19.98 10.47
CA PRO A 267 -12.00 -21.43 10.26
C PRO A 267 -12.69 -22.24 11.37
N MET A 268 -12.63 -21.80 12.62
CA MET A 268 -13.31 -22.46 13.74
C MET A 268 -14.84 -22.47 13.56
N ILE A 269 -15.43 -21.31 13.19
CA ILE A 269 -16.87 -21.21 12.93
C ILE A 269 -17.26 -22.13 11.77
N LEU A 270 -16.45 -22.19 10.71
CA LEU A 270 -16.72 -23.03 9.54
C LEU A 270 -16.66 -24.52 9.90
N MET A 271 -15.68 -24.92 10.73
CA MET A 271 -15.60 -26.28 11.24
C MET A 271 -16.79 -26.64 12.14
N PHE A 272 -17.18 -25.73 13.04
CA PHE A 272 -18.33 -25.91 13.90
C PHE A 272 -19.64 -26.05 13.10
N MET A 273 -19.83 -25.21 12.07
CA MET A 273 -20.97 -25.29 11.17
C MET A 273 -21.03 -26.63 10.40
N ALA A 274 -19.88 -27.13 9.93
CA ALA A 274 -19.80 -28.44 9.27
C ALA A 274 -20.21 -29.57 10.22
N ILE A 275 -19.74 -29.54 11.46
CA ILE A 275 -20.14 -30.55 12.49
C ILE A 275 -21.64 -30.49 12.77
N LEU A 276 -22.19 -29.27 12.92
CA LEU A 276 -23.64 -29.10 13.12
C LEU A 276 -24.47 -29.68 11.96
N LEU A 277 -24.04 -29.45 10.71
CA LEU A 277 -24.71 -29.99 9.53
C LEU A 277 -24.67 -31.52 9.49
N ILE A 278 -23.52 -32.12 9.83
CA ILE A 278 -23.37 -33.59 9.90
C ILE A 278 -24.29 -34.20 10.98
N MET A 279 -24.40 -33.52 12.13
CA MET A 279 -25.25 -34.01 13.21
C MET A 279 -26.76 -33.74 12.97
N ALA A 280 -27.13 -32.62 12.33
CA ALA A 280 -28.50 -32.26 12.04
C ALA A 280 -29.11 -33.09 10.92
N PHE A 281 -28.32 -33.53 9.93
CA PHE A 281 -28.79 -34.29 8.79
C PHE A 281 -29.56 -35.58 9.16
N PRO A 282 -29.04 -36.49 10.01
CA PRO A 282 -29.78 -37.68 10.44
C PRO A 282 -30.99 -37.34 11.32
N ALA A 283 -30.91 -36.28 12.13
CA ALA A 283 -32.05 -35.85 12.97
C ALA A 283 -33.24 -35.36 12.12
N ILE A 284 -32.96 -34.58 11.06
CA ILE A 284 -34.00 -34.10 10.13
C ILE A 284 -34.62 -35.28 9.37
N LYS A 285 -33.83 -36.30 9.00
CA LYS A 285 -34.30 -37.49 8.26
C LYS A 285 -35.13 -38.44 9.12
N LEU A 286 -34.98 -38.38 10.44
CA LEU A 286 -35.80 -39.16 11.40
C LEU A 286 -37.12 -38.48 11.76
N LEU A 287 -37.24 -37.17 11.54
CA LEU A 287 -38.42 -36.37 11.88
C LEU A 287 -39.35 -36.12 10.67
N GLY A 288 -38.94 -36.39 9.46
CA GLY A 288 -39.74 -36.30 8.23
C GLY A 288 -39.90 -37.65 7.55
#